data_f007f00d9fa4ac62ca1aab4c04d34662
#
_entry.id   f007f00d9fa4ac62ca1aab4c04d34662
#
_cell.length_a   1.000
_cell.length_b   1.000
_cell.length_c   1.000
_cell.angle_alpha   90.00
_cell.angle_beta   90.00
_cell.angle_gamma   90.00
#
_symmetry.space_group_name_H-M   'P 1'
#
loop_
_entity.id
_entity.type
_entity.pdbx_description
1 polymer ?
#
loop_
_entity_poly.entity_id
_entity_poly.type
_entity_poly.pdbx_seq_one_letter_code
_entity_poly.pdbx_strand_id
1 'polypeptide(L)'
;MLNLSVIVNAAAVLIGALLGMAIGKKIPASFRELSFTIIGAVTLLMGVQMGLETNNMMVVLISLVLGGAIGQTLRIEERIGRLVERFEKKDGENRVVKGFITATLLFVAGPMTILGCFQAGVSNNYSIIFLKSVLDGISALLLGSLYGLGVLLTAVSVYLIQGLLVSFSSLLTFLTQPEYLNDFTGVGGVLLVTIGLRMMGIKEIKVGNLLPALLIVVIADAILLRV
;
A
#
# COMPACT_ATOMS: atom_id res chain seq x y z
N MET A 1 -20.47 6.87 -8.19
CA MET A 1 -19.69 5.91 -7.39
C MET A 1 -18.88 4.92 -8.21
N LEU A 2 -19.24 4.61 -9.43
CA LEU A 2 -18.41 3.77 -10.32
C LEU A 2 -17.50 4.69 -11.16
N ASN A 3 -16.35 5.07 -10.63
CA ASN A 3 -15.36 5.82 -11.41
C ASN A 3 -14.59 4.84 -12.30
N LEU A 4 -14.60 5.06 -13.61
CA LEU A 4 -13.97 4.17 -14.59
C LEU A 4 -12.48 3.95 -14.30
N SER A 5 -11.77 4.98 -13.89
CA SER A 5 -10.33 4.87 -13.62
C SER A 5 -10.01 3.95 -12.44
N VAL A 6 -10.85 3.98 -11.39
CA VAL A 6 -10.71 3.08 -10.23
C VAL A 6 -10.96 1.62 -10.62
N ILE A 7 -12.00 1.40 -11.46
CA ILE A 7 -12.28 0.05 -12.00
C ILE A 7 -11.10 -0.45 -12.83
N VAL A 8 -10.55 0.38 -13.70
CA VAL A 8 -9.40 0.02 -14.54
C VAL A 8 -8.19 -0.33 -13.69
N ASN A 9 -7.90 0.45 -12.63
CA ASN A 9 -6.78 0.15 -11.74
C ASN A 9 -6.99 -1.17 -10.98
N ALA A 10 -8.16 -1.36 -10.38
CA ALA A 10 -8.47 -2.60 -9.68
C ALA A 10 -8.42 -3.83 -10.63
N ALA A 11 -8.92 -3.68 -11.87
CA ALA A 11 -8.84 -4.73 -12.88
C ALA A 11 -7.38 -5.01 -13.31
N ALA A 12 -6.55 -3.98 -13.46
CA ALA A 12 -5.13 -4.15 -13.77
C ALA A 12 -4.40 -4.93 -12.67
N VAL A 13 -4.66 -4.59 -11.40
CA VAL A 13 -4.12 -5.33 -10.24
C VAL A 13 -4.62 -6.78 -10.24
N LEU A 14 -5.91 -7.01 -10.48
CA LEU A 14 -6.51 -8.34 -10.53
C LEU A 14 -5.87 -9.20 -11.62
N ILE A 15 -5.80 -8.67 -12.85
CA ILE A 15 -5.22 -9.37 -14.01
C ILE A 15 -3.73 -9.63 -13.77
N GLY A 16 -2.99 -8.62 -13.32
CA GLY A 16 -1.58 -8.76 -12.98
C GLY A 16 -1.34 -9.86 -11.96
N ALA A 17 -2.12 -9.87 -10.87
CA ALA A 17 -2.02 -10.89 -9.83
C ALA A 17 -2.34 -12.30 -10.34
N LEU A 18 -3.39 -12.47 -11.16
CA LEU A 18 -3.75 -13.75 -11.77
C LEU A 18 -2.64 -14.28 -12.66
N LEU A 19 -2.09 -13.43 -13.55
CA LEU A 19 -0.96 -13.80 -14.42
C LEU A 19 0.28 -14.14 -13.57
N GLY A 20 0.56 -13.33 -12.55
CA GLY A 20 1.65 -13.59 -11.62
C GLY A 20 1.52 -14.94 -10.90
N MET A 21 0.32 -15.27 -10.40
CA MET A 21 0.06 -16.58 -9.77
C MET A 21 0.27 -17.75 -10.74
N ALA A 22 -0.15 -17.60 -12.00
CA ALA A 22 0.03 -18.63 -13.03
C ALA A 22 1.52 -18.88 -13.31
N ILE A 23 2.32 -17.80 -13.41
CA ILE A 23 3.77 -17.86 -13.63
C ILE A 23 4.47 -18.38 -12.37
N GLY A 24 4.07 -17.90 -11.19
CA GLY A 24 4.70 -18.22 -9.91
C GLY A 24 4.72 -19.71 -9.56
N LYS A 25 3.74 -20.48 -10.07
CA LYS A 25 3.71 -21.94 -9.90
C LYS A 25 4.87 -22.66 -10.60
N LYS A 26 5.48 -22.03 -11.62
CA LYS A 26 6.57 -22.59 -12.42
C LYS A 26 7.94 -22.08 -11.97
N ILE A 27 8.01 -21.14 -11.05
CA ILE A 27 9.26 -20.54 -10.60
C ILE A 27 9.94 -21.46 -9.56
N PRO A 28 11.20 -21.88 -9.79
CA PRO A 28 11.99 -22.63 -8.82
C PRO A 28 12.17 -21.86 -7.51
N ALA A 29 12.33 -22.58 -6.38
CA ALA A 29 12.44 -21.98 -5.05
C ALA A 29 13.60 -20.98 -4.94
N SER A 30 14.78 -21.28 -5.54
CA SER A 30 15.95 -20.40 -5.55
C SER A 30 15.68 -19.07 -6.29
N PHE A 31 14.97 -19.12 -7.41
CA PHE A 31 14.56 -17.91 -8.14
C PHE A 31 13.53 -17.09 -7.35
N ARG A 32 12.66 -17.76 -6.60
CA ARG A 32 11.68 -17.08 -5.76
C ARG A 32 12.37 -16.32 -4.63
N GLU A 33 13.33 -16.92 -3.95
CA GLU A 33 14.12 -16.28 -2.88
C GLU A 33 14.89 -15.06 -3.42
N LEU A 34 15.57 -15.22 -4.55
CA LEU A 34 16.25 -14.11 -5.24
C LEU A 34 15.28 -12.98 -5.59
N SER A 35 14.08 -13.32 -6.11
CA SER A 35 13.05 -12.36 -6.45
C SER A 35 12.55 -11.59 -5.21
N PHE A 36 12.34 -12.27 -4.08
CA PHE A 36 12.00 -11.59 -2.82
C PHE A 36 13.07 -10.58 -2.41
N THR A 37 14.34 -10.96 -2.50
CA THR A 37 15.46 -10.08 -2.17
C THR A 37 15.49 -8.86 -3.09
N ILE A 38 15.40 -9.05 -4.40
CA ILE A 38 15.46 -7.94 -5.39
C ILE A 38 14.26 -7.00 -5.21
N ILE A 39 13.04 -7.54 -5.15
CA ILE A 39 11.83 -6.70 -5.01
C ILE A 39 11.85 -6.02 -3.64
N GLY A 40 12.31 -6.70 -2.59
CA GLY A 40 12.49 -6.12 -1.26
C GLY A 40 13.46 -4.93 -1.27
N ALA A 41 14.61 -5.06 -1.95
CA ALA A 41 15.59 -3.98 -2.08
C ALA A 41 15.03 -2.78 -2.86
N VAL A 42 14.31 -3.02 -3.96
CA VAL A 42 13.64 -1.94 -4.72
C VAL A 42 12.56 -1.27 -3.88
N THR A 43 11.74 -2.04 -3.16
CA THR A 43 10.71 -1.50 -2.25
C THR A 43 11.33 -0.65 -1.14
N LEU A 44 12.45 -1.08 -0.58
CA LEU A 44 13.21 -0.33 0.41
C LEU A 44 13.71 1.00 -0.19
N LEU A 45 14.29 0.97 -1.38
CA LEU A 45 14.78 2.18 -2.07
C LEU A 45 13.63 3.16 -2.34
N MET A 46 12.49 2.68 -2.83
CA MET A 46 11.28 3.50 -3.00
C MET A 46 10.81 4.11 -1.67
N GLY A 47 10.83 3.31 -0.60
CA GLY A 47 10.46 3.78 0.73
C GLY A 47 11.39 4.89 1.24
N VAL A 48 12.69 4.76 1.04
CA VAL A 48 13.67 5.82 1.38
C VAL A 48 13.40 7.08 0.57
N GLN A 49 13.20 6.95 -0.74
CA GLN A 49 12.89 8.08 -1.61
C GLN A 49 11.63 8.83 -1.13
N MET A 50 10.55 8.11 -0.85
CA MET A 50 9.30 8.69 -0.32
C MET A 50 9.50 9.31 1.07
N GLY A 51 10.31 8.67 1.94
CA GLY A 51 10.63 9.18 3.27
C GLY A 51 11.38 10.52 3.24
N LEU A 52 12.19 10.76 2.20
CA LEU A 52 12.93 12.02 2.02
C LEU A 52 12.04 13.17 1.53
N GLU A 53 10.82 12.91 1.05
CA GLU A 53 9.86 13.95 0.64
C GLU A 53 9.15 14.59 1.83
N THR A 54 9.34 14.08 3.04
CA THR A 54 8.66 14.57 4.25
C THR A 54 9.04 16.01 4.59
N ASN A 55 8.05 16.82 4.97
CA ASN A 55 8.27 18.20 5.43
C ASN A 55 8.64 18.22 6.92
N ASN A 56 8.00 17.38 7.74
CA ASN A 56 8.19 17.35 9.18
C ASN A 56 8.43 15.93 9.71
N MET A 57 9.70 15.56 9.83
CA MET A 57 10.09 14.23 10.33
C MET A 57 9.57 13.94 11.75
N MET A 58 9.34 14.97 12.57
CA MET A 58 8.80 14.81 13.92
C MET A 58 7.33 14.35 13.87
N VAL A 59 6.54 14.91 12.95
CA VAL A 59 5.15 14.48 12.72
C VAL A 59 5.11 13.03 12.27
N VAL A 60 5.98 12.66 11.32
CA VAL A 60 6.10 11.28 10.83
C VAL A 60 6.47 10.33 11.98
N LEU A 61 7.47 10.70 12.80
CA LEU A 61 7.88 9.89 13.95
C LEU A 61 6.74 9.68 14.94
N ILE A 62 6.09 10.76 15.36
CA ILE A 62 4.96 10.70 16.33
C ILE A 62 3.82 9.86 15.76
N SER A 63 3.50 10.04 14.48
CA SER A 63 2.44 9.29 13.81
C SER A 63 2.74 7.79 13.76
N LEU A 64 3.98 7.41 13.49
CA LEU A 64 4.41 6.00 13.48
C LEU A 64 4.39 5.39 14.89
N VAL A 65 4.85 6.12 15.90
CA VAL A 65 4.84 5.63 17.29
C VAL A 65 3.42 5.46 17.80
N LEU A 66 2.58 6.47 17.65
CA LEU A 66 1.18 6.40 18.10
C LEU A 66 0.37 5.40 17.26
N GLY A 67 0.55 5.42 15.95
CA GLY A 67 -0.12 4.49 15.04
C GLY A 67 0.28 3.05 15.29
N GLY A 68 1.56 2.80 15.50
CA GLY A 68 2.10 1.50 15.87
C GLY A 68 1.57 1.00 17.23
N ALA A 69 1.51 1.88 18.24
CA ALA A 69 0.94 1.56 19.55
C ALA A 69 -0.55 1.18 19.45
N ILE A 70 -1.34 1.98 18.72
CA ILE A 70 -2.76 1.69 18.50
C ILE A 70 -2.92 0.39 17.70
N GLY A 71 -2.20 0.23 16.60
CA GLY A 71 -2.31 -0.96 15.77
C GLY A 71 -1.86 -2.25 16.47
N GLN A 72 -0.83 -2.16 17.31
CA GLN A 72 -0.36 -3.29 18.13
C GLN A 72 -1.40 -3.67 19.19
N THR A 73 -2.01 -2.69 19.86
CA THR A 73 -3.08 -2.91 20.84
C THR A 73 -4.31 -3.54 20.20
N LEU A 74 -4.68 -3.05 19.02
CA LEU A 74 -5.81 -3.56 18.25
C LEU A 74 -5.48 -4.86 17.49
N ARG A 75 -4.20 -5.26 17.46
CA ARG A 75 -3.72 -6.45 16.71
C ARG A 75 -4.21 -6.45 15.26
N ILE A 76 -3.99 -5.33 14.55
CA ILE A 76 -4.59 -5.11 13.22
C ILE A 76 -4.10 -6.16 12.23
N GLU A 77 -2.80 -6.45 12.18
CA GLU A 77 -2.26 -7.47 11.26
C GLU A 77 -2.89 -8.85 11.51
N GLU A 78 -3.11 -9.23 12.76
CA GLU A 78 -3.74 -10.51 13.10
C GLU A 78 -5.23 -10.54 12.74
N ARG A 79 -5.93 -9.39 12.84
CA ARG A 79 -7.33 -9.29 12.40
C ARG A 79 -7.46 -9.37 10.90
N ILE A 80 -6.58 -8.68 10.16
CA ILE A 80 -6.48 -8.78 8.70
C ILE A 80 -6.18 -10.23 8.34
N GLY A 81 -5.21 -10.86 9.03
CA GLY A 81 -4.86 -12.26 8.85
C GLY A 81 -6.06 -13.18 8.91
N ARG A 82 -6.84 -13.11 9.98
CA ARG A 82 -8.06 -13.92 10.17
C ARG A 82 -9.12 -13.73 9.08
N LEU A 83 -9.21 -12.54 8.49
CA LEU A 83 -10.14 -12.29 7.38
C LEU A 83 -9.63 -12.92 6.08
N VAL A 84 -8.33 -12.78 5.82
CA VAL A 84 -7.69 -13.25 4.58
C VAL A 84 -7.51 -14.78 4.59
N GLU A 85 -7.20 -15.38 5.73
CA GLU A 85 -7.05 -16.84 5.91
C GLU A 85 -8.33 -17.63 5.59
N ARG A 86 -9.50 -16.98 5.65
CA ARG A 86 -10.76 -17.62 5.23
C ARG A 86 -10.77 -18.02 3.76
N PHE A 87 -9.94 -17.40 2.95
CA PHE A 87 -9.85 -17.64 1.50
C PHE A 87 -8.78 -18.69 1.14
N GLU A 88 -7.89 -19.06 2.06
CA GLU A 88 -6.85 -20.07 1.81
C GLU A 88 -6.57 -20.93 3.05
N LYS A 89 -7.05 -22.17 3.03
CA LYS A 89 -6.92 -23.13 4.14
C LYS A 89 -5.67 -24.05 4.08
N LYS A 90 -4.80 -23.94 3.06
CA LYS A 90 -3.86 -25.03 2.74
C LYS A 90 -2.36 -24.74 2.71
N ASP A 91 -1.92 -23.51 2.55
CA ASP A 91 -0.48 -23.23 2.50
C ASP A 91 -0.06 -22.34 3.67
N GLY A 92 0.72 -22.95 4.57
CA GLY A 92 1.14 -22.45 5.85
C GLY A 92 1.50 -20.96 5.89
N GLU A 93 1.05 -20.40 7.00
CA GLU A 93 1.59 -19.26 7.68
C GLU A 93 1.89 -17.98 6.88
N ASN A 94 1.01 -17.01 7.02
CA ASN A 94 1.33 -15.58 6.81
C ASN A 94 1.67 -15.11 5.38
N ARG A 95 1.86 -15.99 4.38
CA ARG A 95 2.25 -15.56 3.04
C ARG A 95 1.16 -14.74 2.36
N VAL A 96 -0.09 -15.18 2.44
CA VAL A 96 -1.26 -14.49 1.87
C VAL A 96 -1.46 -13.17 2.59
N VAL A 97 -1.37 -13.16 3.91
CA VAL A 97 -1.49 -11.95 4.74
C VAL A 97 -0.37 -10.97 4.44
N LYS A 98 0.88 -11.46 4.40
CA LYS A 98 2.05 -10.63 4.04
C LYS A 98 1.88 -10.04 2.63
N GLY A 99 1.44 -10.83 1.67
CA GLY A 99 1.19 -10.39 0.29
C GLY A 99 0.09 -9.34 0.21
N PHE A 100 -1.02 -9.56 0.90
CA PHE A 100 -2.13 -8.62 0.95
C PHE A 100 -1.71 -7.26 1.53
N ILE A 101 -1.05 -7.27 2.69
CA ILE A 101 -0.59 -6.03 3.35
C ILE A 101 0.46 -5.33 2.51
N THR A 102 1.46 -6.05 2.01
CA THR A 102 2.54 -5.51 1.18
C THR A 102 1.98 -4.84 -0.09
N ALA A 103 1.16 -5.55 -0.84
CA ALA A 103 0.60 -5.02 -2.09
C ALA A 103 -0.39 -3.88 -1.83
N THR A 104 -1.24 -3.97 -0.80
CA THR A 104 -2.17 -2.89 -0.44
C THR A 104 -1.39 -1.62 -0.11
N LEU A 105 -0.36 -1.68 0.72
CA LEU A 105 0.44 -0.51 1.07
C LEU A 105 1.17 0.05 -0.14
N LEU A 106 1.82 -0.78 -0.93
CA LEU A 106 2.53 -0.35 -2.14
C LEU A 106 1.60 0.40 -3.11
N PHE A 107 0.36 -0.10 -3.27
CA PHE A 107 -0.59 0.49 -4.23
C PHE A 107 -1.35 1.69 -3.69
N VAL A 108 -1.46 1.86 -2.37
CA VAL A 108 -2.31 2.90 -1.76
C VAL A 108 -1.52 4.01 -1.08
N ALA A 109 -0.36 3.71 -0.47
CA ALA A 109 0.36 4.66 0.39
C ALA A 109 1.19 5.71 -0.38
N GLY A 110 1.17 5.71 -1.71
CA GLY A 110 1.94 6.66 -2.52
C GLY A 110 1.17 7.93 -2.89
N PRO A 111 1.87 9.04 -3.15
CA PRO A 111 1.26 10.34 -3.50
C PRO A 111 0.45 10.26 -4.80
N MET A 112 0.83 9.41 -5.76
CA MET A 112 0.07 9.21 -6.99
C MET A 112 -1.36 8.70 -6.74
N THR A 113 -1.59 7.93 -5.68
CA THR A 113 -2.95 7.48 -5.34
C THR A 113 -3.81 8.65 -4.90
N ILE A 114 -3.29 9.50 -4.01
CA ILE A 114 -4.02 10.66 -3.51
C ILE A 114 -4.28 11.62 -4.67
N LEU A 115 -3.24 12.11 -5.32
CA LEU A 115 -3.35 13.08 -6.43
C LEU A 115 -4.22 12.56 -7.57
N GLY A 116 -4.05 11.30 -7.96
CA GLY A 116 -4.84 10.69 -9.03
C GLY A 116 -6.31 10.56 -8.69
N CYS A 117 -6.65 10.12 -7.47
CA CYS A 117 -8.03 10.03 -7.02
C CYS A 117 -8.71 11.41 -6.93
N PHE A 118 -7.96 12.43 -6.49
CA PHE A 118 -8.47 13.80 -6.44
C PHE A 118 -8.73 14.36 -7.83
N GLN A 119 -7.76 14.26 -8.75
CA GLN A 119 -7.96 14.71 -10.12
C GLN A 119 -9.12 13.98 -10.81
N ALA A 120 -9.26 12.68 -10.55
CA ALA A 120 -10.38 11.91 -11.08
C ALA A 120 -11.75 12.33 -10.52
N GLY A 121 -11.81 12.67 -9.22
CA GLY A 121 -13.06 13.02 -8.57
C GLY A 121 -13.48 14.48 -8.75
N VAL A 122 -12.52 15.42 -8.75
CA VAL A 122 -12.80 16.86 -8.84
C VAL A 122 -12.83 17.35 -10.30
N SER A 123 -11.88 16.90 -11.11
CA SER A 123 -11.63 17.43 -12.46
C SER A 123 -11.97 16.44 -13.58
N ASN A 124 -12.42 15.22 -13.25
CA ASN A 124 -12.61 14.12 -14.21
C ASN A 124 -11.35 13.82 -15.06
N ASN A 125 -10.16 14.13 -14.51
CA ASN A 125 -8.89 13.81 -15.15
C ASN A 125 -8.36 12.47 -14.62
N TYR A 126 -8.33 11.46 -15.47
CA TYR A 126 -7.98 10.08 -15.12
C TYR A 126 -6.53 9.72 -15.44
N SER A 127 -5.73 10.64 -15.98
CA SER A 127 -4.39 10.37 -16.53
C SER A 127 -3.46 9.73 -15.49
N ILE A 128 -3.43 10.25 -14.25
CA ILE A 128 -2.57 9.72 -13.19
C ILE A 128 -2.99 8.30 -12.78
N ILE A 129 -4.31 8.03 -12.64
CA ILE A 129 -4.79 6.69 -12.26
C ILE A 129 -4.54 5.70 -13.40
N PHE A 130 -4.67 6.09 -14.67
CA PHE A 130 -4.38 5.20 -15.78
C PHE A 130 -2.89 4.85 -15.86
N LEU A 131 -1.99 5.84 -15.71
CA LEU A 131 -0.56 5.56 -15.59
C LEU A 131 -0.26 4.62 -14.42
N LYS A 132 -0.87 4.92 -13.28
CA LYS A 132 -0.74 4.09 -12.07
C LYS A 132 -1.28 2.67 -12.29
N SER A 133 -2.36 2.50 -13.04
CA SER A 133 -2.92 1.17 -13.35
C SER A 133 -1.92 0.27 -14.07
N VAL A 134 -1.11 0.84 -14.96
CA VAL A 134 -0.03 0.09 -15.63
C VAL A 134 1.04 -0.31 -14.62
N LEU A 135 1.49 0.64 -13.78
CA LEU A 135 2.52 0.38 -12.77
C LEU A 135 2.05 -0.64 -11.73
N ASP A 136 0.83 -0.47 -11.21
CA ASP A 136 0.24 -1.38 -10.22
C ASP A 136 0.01 -2.77 -10.81
N GLY A 137 -0.43 -2.87 -12.08
CA GLY A 137 -0.63 -4.14 -12.78
C GLY A 137 0.67 -4.92 -12.96
N ILE A 138 1.77 -4.26 -13.36
CA ILE A 138 3.09 -4.88 -13.47
C ILE A 138 3.59 -5.31 -12.07
N SER A 139 3.45 -4.45 -11.08
CA SER A 139 3.84 -4.77 -9.69
C SER A 139 3.00 -5.93 -9.14
N ALA A 140 1.69 -5.96 -9.45
CA ALA A 140 0.80 -7.05 -9.05
C ALA A 140 1.19 -8.38 -9.71
N LEU A 141 1.69 -8.37 -10.95
CA LEU A 141 2.22 -9.55 -11.61
C LEU A 141 3.45 -10.09 -10.86
N LEU A 142 4.40 -9.22 -10.55
CA LEU A 142 5.62 -9.60 -9.81
C LEU A 142 5.28 -10.11 -8.42
N LEU A 143 4.53 -9.34 -7.63
CA LEU A 143 4.13 -9.72 -6.28
C LEU A 143 3.19 -10.94 -6.27
N GLY A 144 2.29 -11.06 -7.26
CA GLY A 144 1.39 -12.19 -7.43
C GLY A 144 2.14 -13.50 -7.67
N SER A 145 3.27 -13.47 -8.37
CA SER A 145 4.13 -14.64 -8.55
C SER A 145 4.78 -15.10 -7.24
N LEU A 146 5.01 -14.17 -6.31
CA LEU A 146 5.63 -14.44 -5.01
C LEU A 146 4.63 -14.76 -3.92
N TYR A 147 3.57 -13.96 -3.78
CA TYR A 147 2.62 -14.01 -2.66
C TYR A 147 1.28 -14.67 -2.99
N GLY A 148 0.98 -14.87 -4.28
CA GLY A 148 -0.24 -15.56 -4.69
C GLY A 148 -1.52 -14.79 -4.37
N LEU A 149 -2.50 -15.50 -3.77
CA LEU A 149 -3.86 -14.99 -3.48
C LEU A 149 -3.89 -13.70 -2.66
N GLY A 150 -2.89 -13.44 -1.82
CA GLY A 150 -2.83 -12.20 -1.05
C GLY A 150 -2.84 -10.95 -1.94
N VAL A 151 -2.09 -11.00 -3.04
CA VAL A 151 -2.05 -9.89 -4.00
C VAL A 151 -3.35 -9.80 -4.80
N LEU A 152 -3.96 -10.93 -5.14
CA LEU A 152 -5.26 -10.95 -5.81
C LEU A 152 -6.34 -10.21 -4.99
N LEU A 153 -6.40 -10.49 -3.68
CA LEU A 153 -7.34 -9.85 -2.77
C LEU A 153 -7.11 -8.34 -2.62
N THR A 154 -5.89 -7.87 -2.91
CA THR A 154 -5.57 -6.44 -2.90
C THR A 154 -6.36 -5.64 -3.94
N ALA A 155 -6.80 -6.25 -5.04
CA ALA A 155 -7.66 -5.58 -6.01
C ALA A 155 -8.94 -5.01 -5.36
N VAL A 156 -9.49 -5.73 -4.38
CA VAL A 156 -10.66 -5.26 -3.61
C VAL A 156 -10.30 -4.06 -2.74
N SER A 157 -9.15 -4.10 -2.05
CA SER A 157 -8.68 -2.98 -1.23
C SER A 157 -8.42 -1.73 -2.07
N VAL A 158 -7.76 -1.89 -3.22
CA VAL A 158 -7.51 -0.79 -4.17
C VAL A 158 -8.83 -0.18 -4.64
N TYR A 159 -9.78 -1.02 -5.05
CA TYR A 159 -11.10 -0.55 -5.47
C TYR A 159 -11.83 0.24 -4.37
N LEU A 160 -11.86 -0.30 -3.15
CA LEU A 160 -12.54 0.34 -2.02
C LEU A 160 -11.86 1.65 -1.61
N ILE A 161 -10.55 1.65 -1.43
CA ILE A 161 -9.82 2.83 -0.94
C ILE A 161 -9.81 3.94 -1.99
N GLN A 162 -9.48 3.63 -3.24
CA GLN A 162 -9.51 4.62 -4.31
C GLN A 162 -10.93 5.09 -4.61
N GLY A 163 -11.91 4.19 -4.56
CA GLY A 163 -13.32 4.54 -4.72
C GLY A 163 -13.81 5.51 -3.64
N LEU A 164 -13.41 5.30 -2.39
CA LEU A 164 -13.68 6.24 -1.30
C LEU A 164 -12.98 7.58 -1.51
N LEU A 165 -11.68 7.58 -1.85
CA LEU A 165 -10.93 8.80 -2.11
C LEU A 165 -11.54 9.63 -3.25
N VAL A 166 -11.94 8.99 -4.35
CA VAL A 166 -12.62 9.67 -5.47
C VAL A 166 -13.99 10.19 -5.05
N SER A 167 -14.78 9.40 -4.30
CA SER A 167 -16.13 9.79 -3.89
C SER A 167 -16.13 10.97 -2.89
N PHE A 168 -15.10 11.05 -2.05
CA PHE A 168 -14.94 12.12 -1.07
C PHE A 168 -13.90 13.18 -1.46
N SER A 169 -13.45 13.18 -2.72
CA SER A 169 -12.37 14.05 -3.20
C SER A 169 -12.64 15.54 -2.91
N SER A 170 -13.84 16.03 -3.10
CA SER A 170 -14.20 17.43 -2.83
C SER A 170 -14.09 17.82 -1.35
N LEU A 171 -14.30 16.89 -0.43
CA LEU A 171 -14.18 17.13 1.02
C LEU A 171 -12.73 17.00 1.49
N LEU A 172 -11.93 16.22 0.80
CA LEU A 172 -10.57 15.86 1.18
C LEU A 172 -9.50 16.60 0.37
N THR A 173 -9.86 17.71 -0.31
CA THR A 173 -8.91 18.48 -1.14
C THR A 173 -7.69 18.98 -0.39
N PHE A 174 -7.80 19.22 0.92
CA PHE A 174 -6.66 19.61 1.76
C PHE A 174 -5.52 18.57 1.74
N LEU A 175 -5.80 17.28 1.51
CA LEU A 175 -4.77 16.23 1.42
C LEU A 175 -3.86 16.39 0.19
N THR A 176 -4.22 17.24 -0.78
CA THR A 176 -3.36 17.53 -1.93
C THR A 176 -2.39 18.67 -1.69
N GLN A 177 -2.53 19.36 -0.56
CA GLN A 177 -1.57 20.39 -0.16
C GLN A 177 -0.23 19.74 0.21
N PRO A 178 0.91 20.36 -0.16
CA PRO A 178 2.22 19.76 0.07
C PRO A 178 2.48 19.37 1.52
N GLU A 179 1.96 20.14 2.47
CA GLU A 179 2.13 19.92 3.90
C GLU A 179 1.58 18.55 4.32
N TYR A 180 0.36 18.21 3.91
CA TYR A 180 -0.28 16.93 4.22
C TYR A 180 0.27 15.79 3.34
N LEU A 181 0.45 16.08 2.03
CA LEU A 181 0.83 15.06 1.07
C LEU A 181 2.23 14.53 1.33
N ASN A 182 3.17 15.42 1.66
CA ASN A 182 4.56 15.04 1.86
C ASN A 182 4.74 14.25 3.16
N ASP A 183 4.08 14.64 4.26
CA ASP A 183 4.20 13.92 5.53
C ASP A 183 3.43 12.58 5.49
N PHE A 184 2.28 12.52 4.79
CA PHE A 184 1.61 11.24 4.47
C PHE A 184 2.52 10.33 3.63
N THR A 185 3.19 10.89 2.62
CA THR A 185 4.16 10.19 1.78
C THR A 185 5.34 9.69 2.61
N GLY A 186 5.81 10.51 3.55
CA GLY A 186 6.86 10.16 4.49
C GLY A 186 6.52 8.94 5.36
N VAL A 187 5.33 8.93 5.96
CA VAL A 187 4.84 7.75 6.71
C VAL A 187 4.75 6.54 5.77
N GLY A 188 4.16 6.68 4.59
CA GLY A 188 4.10 5.62 3.58
C GLY A 188 5.49 5.10 3.22
N GLY A 189 6.47 5.99 3.08
CA GLY A 189 7.87 5.66 2.83
C GLY A 189 8.47 4.77 3.92
N VAL A 190 8.31 5.12 5.19
CA VAL A 190 8.77 4.29 6.31
C VAL A 190 8.08 2.92 6.32
N LEU A 191 6.79 2.85 6.00
CA LEU A 191 6.09 1.57 5.85
C LEU A 191 6.70 0.72 4.73
N LEU A 192 7.04 1.31 3.57
CA LEU A 192 7.69 0.59 2.48
C LEU A 192 9.12 0.14 2.86
N VAL A 193 9.89 0.94 3.60
CA VAL A 193 11.19 0.51 4.14
C VAL A 193 11.01 -0.74 5.01
N THR A 194 10.03 -0.74 5.92
CA THR A 194 9.80 -1.90 6.79
C THR A 194 9.33 -3.14 6.01
N ILE A 195 8.56 -2.95 4.92
CA ILE A 195 8.19 -4.02 3.99
C ILE A 195 9.42 -4.57 3.27
N GLY A 196 10.29 -3.70 2.74
CA GLY A 196 11.51 -4.10 2.07
C GLY A 196 12.42 -4.95 2.97
N LEU A 197 12.65 -4.51 4.22
CA LEU A 197 13.40 -5.27 5.22
C LEU A 197 12.80 -6.65 5.50
N ARG A 198 11.47 -6.72 5.59
CA ARG A 198 10.74 -8.00 5.80
C ARG A 198 10.85 -8.92 4.58
N MET A 199 10.72 -8.37 3.35
CA MET A 199 10.84 -9.16 2.12
C MET A 199 12.24 -9.75 1.95
N MET A 200 13.28 -9.01 2.33
CA MET A 200 14.66 -9.48 2.29
C MET A 200 15.00 -10.46 3.43
N GLY A 201 14.07 -10.76 4.33
CA GLY A 201 14.28 -11.65 5.48
C GLY A 201 15.18 -11.05 6.58
N ILE A 202 15.44 -9.73 6.54
CA ILE A 202 16.33 -9.07 7.53
C ILE A 202 15.64 -8.98 8.89
N LYS A 203 14.33 -8.61 8.90
CA LYS A 203 13.56 -8.51 10.15
C LYS A 203 12.08 -8.76 9.89
N GLU A 204 11.47 -9.61 10.71
CA GLU A 204 10.01 -9.79 10.72
C GLU A 204 9.34 -8.63 11.47
N ILE A 205 8.59 -7.82 10.74
CA ILE A 205 7.88 -6.65 11.26
C ILE A 205 6.40 -6.80 10.93
N LYS A 206 5.52 -6.63 11.91
CA LYS A 206 4.06 -6.60 11.70
C LYS A 206 3.64 -5.25 11.12
N VAL A 207 3.89 -5.05 9.83
CA VAL A 207 3.67 -3.77 9.15
C VAL A 207 2.20 -3.36 9.16
N GLY A 208 1.27 -4.31 9.16
CA GLY A 208 -0.16 -4.06 9.29
C GLY A 208 -0.54 -3.31 10.57
N ASN A 209 0.24 -3.47 11.64
CA ASN A 209 0.02 -2.72 12.87
C ASN A 209 0.47 -1.25 12.78
N LEU A 210 1.21 -0.87 11.74
CA LEU A 210 1.59 0.52 11.50
C LEU A 210 0.57 1.28 10.63
N LEU A 211 -0.43 0.60 10.05
CA LEU A 211 -1.45 1.23 9.20
C LEU A 211 -2.16 2.45 9.82
N PRO A 212 -2.49 2.47 11.13
CA PRO A 212 -3.11 3.65 11.71
C PRO A 212 -2.26 4.93 11.62
N ALA A 213 -0.93 4.81 11.44
CA ALA A 213 -0.05 5.96 11.29
C ALA A 213 -0.42 6.83 10.08
N LEU A 214 -0.95 6.21 9.00
CA LEU A 214 -1.42 6.93 7.80
C LEU A 214 -2.64 7.84 8.09
N LEU A 215 -3.45 7.51 9.09
CA LEU A 215 -4.56 8.36 9.53
C LEU A 215 -4.08 9.41 10.54
N ILE A 216 -3.16 9.02 11.43
CA ILE A 216 -2.66 9.90 12.49
C ILE A 216 -1.84 11.04 11.90
N VAL A 217 -1.03 10.82 10.86
CA VAL A 217 -0.25 11.89 10.23
C VAL A 217 -1.16 13.01 9.70
N VAL A 218 -2.26 12.66 9.06
CA VAL A 218 -3.24 13.64 8.56
C VAL A 218 -3.87 14.45 9.69
N ILE A 219 -4.18 13.80 10.82
CA ILE A 219 -4.73 14.47 11.99
C ILE A 219 -3.67 15.35 12.66
N ALA A 220 -2.44 14.89 12.77
CA ALA A 220 -1.34 15.63 13.36
C ALA A 220 -1.03 16.92 12.57
N ASP A 221 -0.96 16.82 11.23
CA ASP A 221 -0.79 18.00 10.37
C ASP A 221 -1.96 18.97 10.51
N ALA A 222 -3.20 18.46 10.54
CA ALA A 222 -4.38 19.31 10.73
C ALA A 222 -4.38 20.08 12.07
N ILE A 223 -3.76 19.53 13.11
CA ILE A 223 -3.59 20.21 14.40
C ILE A 223 -2.48 21.24 14.32
N LEU A 224 -1.33 20.89 13.74
CA LEU A 224 -0.15 21.75 13.66
C LEU A 224 -0.36 22.96 12.73
N LEU A 225 -1.09 22.79 11.63
CA LEU A 225 -1.37 23.87 10.68
C LEU A 225 -2.46 24.84 11.16
N ARG A 226 -3.16 24.52 12.25
CA ARG A 226 -4.13 25.42 12.89
C ARG A 226 -3.54 26.25 14.03
N VAL A 227 -2.31 25.96 14.44
CA VAL A 227 -1.54 26.69 15.46
C VAL A 227 -0.56 27.62 14.76
#